data_805e8531bd49cc76d3437fd18946878e
#
_entry.id   805e8531bd49cc76d3437fd18946878e
#
_cell.length_a   1.000
_cell.length_b   1.000
_cell.length_c   1.000
_cell.angle_alpha   90.00
_cell.angle_beta   90.00
_cell.angle_gamma   90.00
#
_symmetry.space_group_name_H-M   'P 1'
#
loop_
_entity.id
_entity.type
_entity.pdbx_description
1 polymer ?
#
loop_
_entity_poly.entity_id
_entity_poly.type
_entity_poly.pdbx_seq_one_letter_code
_entity_poly.pdbx_strand_id
1 'polypeptide(L)'
;SSAGSGAYIRNDANPIFNHVTIGYNSSGFGGGAIYLRDGSDLIVKNSIIWGNSEAQIYFRDSGSDVSLDISYSLLEGGQSGVDINNNGNLDWGNGMIQSDPYFCNGPGGTYSLRENSPCVGAADDGGIIGRFNVGCGPINTGPVWYVGELGDDLSDGSIETPYLTIQRA
;
A
#
# COMPACT_ATOMS: atom_id res chain seq x y z
N SER A 1 -11.05 20.59 2.92
CA SER A 1 -10.84 19.39 2.13
C SER A 1 -9.49 19.52 1.43
N SER A 2 -8.56 18.69 1.77
CA SER A 2 -7.23 18.64 1.15
C SER A 2 -7.17 17.48 0.16
N ALA A 3 -6.64 17.72 -1.02
CA ALA A 3 -6.25 16.68 -1.95
C ALA A 3 -4.94 16.04 -1.48
N GLY A 4 -4.76 14.72 -1.67
CA GLY A 4 -3.54 14.01 -1.34
C GLY A 4 -3.24 14.00 0.15
N SER A 5 -3.84 13.09 0.89
CA SER A 5 -3.67 13.06 2.35
C SER A 5 -2.32 12.47 2.80
N GLY A 6 -1.69 11.63 1.99
CA GLY A 6 -0.34 11.13 2.23
C GLY A 6 0.74 12.09 1.69
N ALA A 7 0.63 12.45 0.41
CA ALA A 7 1.55 13.38 -0.25
C ALA A 7 0.84 14.24 -1.29
N TYR A 8 1.23 15.51 -1.36
CA TYR A 8 0.77 16.47 -2.34
C TYR A 8 1.98 17.06 -3.08
N ILE A 9 2.12 16.72 -4.37
CA ILE A 9 3.31 17.01 -5.18
C ILE A 9 2.92 17.95 -6.31
N ARG A 10 3.64 19.08 -6.46
CA ARG A 10 3.31 20.15 -7.41
C ARG A 10 4.51 21.00 -7.79
N ASN A 11 4.31 21.89 -8.77
CA ASN A 11 5.27 22.93 -9.16
C ASN A 11 6.61 22.33 -9.61
N ASP A 12 6.57 21.43 -10.59
CA ASP A 12 7.74 20.76 -11.18
C ASP A 12 8.61 20.01 -10.14
N ALA A 13 8.00 19.57 -9.03
CA ALA A 13 8.71 18.81 -8.01
C ALA A 13 8.94 17.36 -8.46
N ASN A 14 10.17 16.86 -8.28
CA ASN A 14 10.60 15.54 -8.74
C ASN A 14 11.09 14.64 -7.57
N PRO A 15 10.22 14.27 -6.63
CA PRO A 15 10.62 13.43 -5.51
C PRO A 15 10.84 11.98 -5.92
N ILE A 16 11.68 11.30 -5.13
CA ILE A 16 11.87 9.86 -5.19
C ILE A 16 11.39 9.25 -3.87
N PHE A 17 10.40 8.37 -3.95
CA PHE A 17 9.93 7.57 -2.83
C PHE A 17 10.54 6.18 -2.93
N ASN A 18 11.48 5.88 -2.06
CA ASN A 18 12.15 4.59 -2.00
C ASN A 18 12.01 4.01 -0.60
N HIS A 19 11.54 2.76 -0.48
CA HIS A 19 11.19 2.10 0.77
C HIS A 19 10.22 2.95 1.65
N VAL A 20 9.15 3.46 1.05
CA VAL A 20 8.10 4.21 1.74
C VAL A 20 6.86 3.33 1.94
N THR A 21 6.13 3.55 3.02
CA THR A 21 4.79 2.98 3.22
C THR A 21 3.78 4.11 3.41
N ILE A 22 2.78 4.17 2.53
CA ILE A 22 1.66 5.11 2.59
C ILE A 22 0.39 4.29 2.70
N GLY A 23 -0.25 4.32 3.86
CA GLY A 23 -1.41 3.48 4.10
C GLY A 23 -2.52 4.14 4.89
N TYR A 24 -3.76 3.75 4.59
CA TYR A 24 -4.98 4.11 5.32
C TYR A 24 -5.21 5.62 5.46
N ASN A 25 -4.77 6.40 4.47
CA ASN A 25 -5.11 7.81 4.39
C ASN A 25 -6.46 8.01 3.72
N SER A 26 -7.17 9.09 4.08
CA SER A 26 -8.46 9.44 3.51
C SER A 26 -8.46 10.89 3.05
N SER A 27 -8.90 11.14 1.82
CA SER A 27 -9.10 12.48 1.29
C SER A 27 -10.53 12.65 0.80
N GLY A 28 -11.00 13.89 0.72
CA GLY A 28 -12.31 14.22 0.16
C GLY A 28 -12.28 14.61 -1.32
N PHE A 29 -11.09 14.58 -1.95
CA PHE A 29 -10.89 14.97 -3.37
C PHE A 29 -9.73 14.18 -3.96
N GLY A 30 -10.00 13.22 -4.81
CA GLY A 30 -9.03 12.45 -5.60
C GLY A 30 -7.77 12.05 -4.83
N GLY A 31 -7.09 10.98 -5.16
CA GLY A 31 -5.81 10.57 -4.57
C GLY A 31 -5.75 10.48 -3.05
N GLY A 32 -6.25 9.39 -2.50
CA GLY A 32 -6.19 9.13 -1.05
C GLY A 32 -4.77 9.09 -0.51
N ALA A 33 -3.80 8.58 -1.26
CA ALA A 33 -2.40 8.57 -0.87
C ALA A 33 -1.61 9.73 -1.47
N ILE A 34 -1.55 9.81 -2.79
CA ILE A 34 -0.68 10.76 -3.50
C ILE A 34 -1.49 11.55 -4.52
N TYR A 35 -1.27 12.86 -4.55
CA TYR A 35 -1.83 13.77 -5.53
C TYR A 35 -0.70 14.46 -6.30
N LEU A 36 -0.67 14.31 -7.64
CA LEU A 36 0.30 14.93 -8.52
C LEU A 36 -0.33 16.01 -9.39
N ARG A 37 0.41 17.11 -9.61
CA ARG A 37 -0.01 18.20 -10.50
C ARG A 37 1.16 19.08 -10.96
N ASP A 38 0.86 19.94 -11.93
CA ASP A 38 1.69 21.06 -12.35
C ASP A 38 3.13 20.65 -12.71
N GLY A 39 3.27 19.71 -13.68
CA GLY A 39 4.56 19.32 -14.24
C GLY A 39 5.43 18.47 -13.31
N SER A 40 4.87 17.89 -12.25
CA SER A 40 5.66 17.09 -11.30
C SER A 40 5.90 15.68 -11.80
N ASP A 41 7.11 15.16 -11.55
CA ASP A 41 7.53 13.81 -11.85
C ASP A 41 7.81 13.04 -10.56
N LEU A 42 7.14 11.91 -10.36
CA LEU A 42 7.32 11.08 -9.18
C LEU A 42 7.95 9.73 -9.54
N ILE A 43 8.99 9.36 -8.83
CA ILE A 43 9.55 8.01 -8.88
C ILE A 43 9.16 7.29 -7.58
N VAL A 44 8.54 6.11 -7.72
CA VAL A 44 8.19 5.22 -6.61
C VAL A 44 8.90 3.88 -6.79
N LYS A 45 9.66 3.48 -5.79
CA LYS A 45 10.42 2.23 -5.82
C LYS A 45 10.40 1.55 -4.46
N ASN A 46 10.35 0.21 -4.45
CA ASN A 46 10.41 -0.59 -3.22
C ASN A 46 9.39 -0.14 -2.15
N SER A 47 8.23 0.36 -2.55
CA SER A 47 7.30 1.06 -1.66
C SER A 47 5.92 0.38 -1.61
N ILE A 48 5.18 0.60 -0.53
CA ILE A 48 3.82 0.10 -0.35
C ILE A 48 2.85 1.29 -0.32
N ILE A 49 1.81 1.24 -1.17
CA ILE A 49 0.70 2.18 -1.18
C ILE A 49 -0.59 1.36 -1.11
N TRP A 50 -1.25 1.35 0.07
CA TRP A 50 -2.34 0.43 0.37
C TRP A 50 -3.38 0.99 1.34
N GLY A 51 -4.65 0.63 1.15
CA GLY A 51 -5.73 0.95 2.08
C GLY A 51 -6.12 2.43 2.09
N ASN A 52 -5.70 3.21 1.12
CA ASN A 52 -6.09 4.61 1.05
C ASN A 52 -7.44 4.77 0.35
N SER A 53 -8.23 5.77 0.75
CA SER A 53 -9.51 6.04 0.11
C SER A 53 -9.33 6.62 -1.30
N GLU A 54 -10.33 6.48 -2.15
CA GLU A 54 -10.33 6.94 -3.53
C GLU A 54 -9.20 6.26 -4.36
N ALA A 55 -8.69 6.93 -5.39
CA ALA A 55 -7.50 6.45 -6.10
C ALA A 55 -6.27 6.47 -5.19
N GLN A 56 -5.41 5.46 -5.27
CA GLN A 56 -4.17 5.47 -4.51
C GLN A 56 -3.28 6.62 -4.96
N ILE A 57 -3.18 6.84 -6.28
CA ILE A 57 -2.42 7.94 -6.87
C ILE A 57 -3.34 8.65 -7.87
N TYR A 58 -3.40 9.97 -7.79
CA TYR A 58 -4.26 10.79 -8.61
C TYR A 58 -3.47 11.87 -9.34
N PHE A 59 -3.62 11.94 -10.67
CA PHE A 59 -3.11 13.02 -11.50
C PHE A 59 -4.20 14.07 -11.66
N ARG A 60 -3.90 15.31 -11.40
CA ARG A 60 -4.86 16.38 -11.65
C ARG A 60 -5.20 16.47 -13.14
N ASP A 61 -6.48 16.67 -13.46
CA ASP A 61 -7.04 16.70 -14.82
C ASP A 61 -6.71 17.96 -15.63
N SER A 62 -5.89 18.87 -15.09
CA SER A 62 -5.56 20.15 -15.73
C SER A 62 -4.19 20.66 -15.28
N GLY A 63 -3.55 21.46 -16.13
CA GLY A 63 -2.22 21.98 -15.91
C GLY A 63 -1.18 21.32 -16.82
N SER A 64 0.09 21.42 -16.46
CA SER A 64 1.16 20.72 -17.17
C SER A 64 1.11 19.21 -16.86
N ASP A 65 1.45 18.39 -17.85
CA ASP A 65 1.50 16.96 -17.73
C ASP A 65 2.41 16.53 -16.56
N VAL A 66 2.01 15.48 -15.89
CA VAL A 66 2.79 14.86 -14.79
C VAL A 66 3.28 13.48 -15.20
N SER A 67 4.27 12.95 -14.51
CA SER A 67 4.71 11.57 -14.73
C SER A 67 4.85 10.78 -13.44
N LEU A 68 4.61 9.47 -13.54
CA LEU A 68 4.88 8.49 -12.50
C LEU A 68 5.67 7.33 -13.09
N ASP A 69 6.86 7.10 -12.56
CA ASP A 69 7.64 5.88 -12.74
C ASP A 69 7.50 5.05 -11.46
N ILE A 70 6.93 3.85 -11.57
CA ILE A 70 6.74 2.97 -10.42
C ILE A 70 7.23 1.55 -10.71
N SER A 71 8.07 1.03 -9.81
CA SER A 71 8.66 -0.31 -9.94
C SER A 71 8.91 -0.96 -8.57
N TYR A 72 9.00 -2.29 -8.54
CA TYR A 72 9.28 -3.09 -7.34
C TYR A 72 8.47 -2.64 -6.13
N SER A 73 7.19 -2.35 -6.35
CA SER A 73 6.32 -1.73 -5.35
C SER A 73 4.99 -2.48 -5.24
N LEU A 74 4.34 -2.35 -4.11
CA LEU A 74 2.99 -2.83 -3.93
C LEU A 74 2.01 -1.66 -4.02
N LEU A 75 1.10 -1.73 -5.00
CA LEU A 75 0.04 -0.73 -5.19
C LEU A 75 -1.32 -1.42 -5.21
N GLU A 76 -2.22 -1.02 -4.31
CA GLU A 76 -3.60 -1.50 -4.29
C GLU A 76 -4.31 -1.16 -5.59
N GLY A 77 -5.00 -2.15 -6.16
CA GLY A 77 -5.69 -1.99 -7.43
C GLY A 77 -4.76 -2.03 -8.65
N GLY A 78 -3.44 -2.14 -8.47
CA GLY A 78 -2.49 -2.14 -9.57
C GLY A 78 -2.59 -0.86 -10.41
N GLN A 79 -2.53 -0.98 -11.74
CA GLN A 79 -2.65 0.19 -12.62
C GLN A 79 -3.98 0.94 -12.46
N SER A 80 -5.07 0.24 -12.09
CA SER A 80 -6.36 0.89 -11.85
C SER A 80 -6.42 1.69 -10.56
N GLY A 81 -5.44 1.52 -9.66
CA GLY A 81 -5.23 2.35 -8.49
C GLY A 81 -4.62 3.73 -8.79
N VAL A 82 -4.21 3.96 -10.04
CA VAL A 82 -3.71 5.25 -10.53
C VAL A 82 -4.76 5.89 -11.43
N ASP A 83 -5.30 7.03 -11.01
CA ASP A 83 -6.20 7.83 -11.84
C ASP A 83 -5.40 8.90 -12.60
N ILE A 84 -5.15 8.63 -13.88
CA ILE A 84 -4.31 9.47 -14.75
C ILE A 84 -5.06 10.71 -15.25
N ASN A 85 -6.41 10.70 -15.30
CA ASN A 85 -7.26 11.81 -15.78
C ASN A 85 -6.84 12.42 -17.13
N ASN A 86 -6.29 11.62 -18.02
CA ASN A 86 -5.75 12.04 -19.32
C ASN A 86 -4.70 13.17 -19.22
N ASN A 87 -3.98 13.28 -18.10
CA ASN A 87 -3.02 14.34 -17.84
C ASN A 87 -1.65 13.80 -17.39
N GLY A 88 -0.96 13.12 -18.28
CA GLY A 88 0.41 12.67 -18.00
C GLY A 88 0.72 11.25 -18.43
N ASN A 89 1.80 10.73 -17.91
CA ASN A 89 2.36 9.43 -18.26
C ASN A 89 2.56 8.53 -17.04
N LEU A 90 2.19 7.26 -17.19
CA LEU A 90 2.47 6.21 -16.23
C LEU A 90 3.46 5.21 -16.83
N ASP A 91 4.67 5.15 -16.29
CA ASP A 91 5.63 4.08 -16.55
C ASP A 91 5.48 2.99 -15.48
N TRP A 92 4.93 1.85 -15.90
CA TRP A 92 4.66 0.70 -15.05
C TRP A 92 5.78 -0.32 -15.17
N GLY A 93 6.74 -0.24 -14.27
CA GLY A 93 7.94 -1.07 -14.26
C GLY A 93 7.74 -2.52 -13.80
N ASN A 94 8.86 -3.20 -13.62
CA ASN A 94 8.90 -4.59 -13.18
C ASN A 94 8.66 -4.72 -11.66
N GLY A 95 8.41 -5.94 -11.19
CA GLY A 95 8.34 -6.28 -9.76
C GLY A 95 7.13 -5.70 -9.02
N MET A 96 6.06 -5.36 -9.73
CA MET A 96 4.85 -4.81 -9.13
C MET A 96 3.98 -5.90 -8.48
N ILE A 97 3.45 -5.61 -7.30
CA ILE A 97 2.57 -6.47 -6.51
C ILE A 97 1.22 -5.77 -6.31
N GLN A 98 0.12 -6.54 -6.37
CA GLN A 98 -1.26 -6.03 -6.22
C GLN A 98 -2.03 -6.74 -5.10
N SER A 99 -1.45 -7.75 -4.48
CA SER A 99 -2.06 -8.48 -3.37
C SER A 99 -1.89 -7.74 -2.04
N ASP A 100 -2.69 -8.15 -1.04
CA ASP A 100 -2.59 -7.62 0.32
C ASP A 100 -1.14 -7.67 0.85
N PRO A 101 -0.61 -6.59 1.40
CA PRO A 101 0.73 -6.57 2.00
C PRO A 101 0.86 -7.38 3.29
N TYR A 102 -0.25 -7.85 3.87
CA TYR A 102 -0.30 -8.55 5.16
C TYR A 102 0.36 -7.75 6.28
N PHE A 103 -0.13 -6.54 6.51
CA PHE A 103 0.26 -5.78 7.70
C PHE A 103 -0.17 -6.48 8.99
N CYS A 104 0.62 -6.36 10.05
CA CYS A 104 0.27 -6.90 11.37
C CYS A 104 -1.01 -6.27 11.92
N ASN A 105 -1.17 -4.96 11.75
CA ASN A 105 -2.40 -4.23 12.06
C ASN A 105 -2.43 -2.90 11.30
N GLY A 106 -2.68 -2.94 10.00
CA GLY A 106 -2.68 -1.77 9.13
C GLY A 106 -3.65 -0.66 9.56
N PRO A 107 -4.94 -0.95 9.79
CA PRO A 107 -5.91 0.05 10.25
C PRO A 107 -5.55 0.65 11.62
N GLY A 108 -4.84 -0.10 12.48
CA GLY A 108 -4.33 0.37 13.77
C GLY A 108 -2.99 1.12 13.68
N GLY A 109 -2.46 1.35 12.47
CA GLY A 109 -1.21 2.07 12.25
C GLY A 109 0.06 1.25 12.45
N THR A 110 -0.04 -0.08 12.58
CA THR A 110 1.12 -0.97 12.67
C THR A 110 1.41 -1.56 11.29
N TYR A 111 2.27 -0.92 10.53
CA TYR A 111 2.62 -1.29 9.16
C TYR A 111 3.78 -2.28 9.05
N SER A 112 4.20 -2.90 10.15
CA SER A 112 5.09 -4.07 10.11
C SER A 112 4.40 -5.20 9.37
N LEU A 113 5.18 -6.00 8.65
CA LEU A 113 4.67 -7.08 7.80
C LEU A 113 4.58 -8.39 8.57
N ARG A 114 3.70 -9.27 8.14
CA ARG A 114 3.71 -10.67 8.55
C ARG A 114 4.85 -11.44 7.86
N GLU A 115 5.28 -12.53 8.47
CA GLU A 115 6.39 -13.36 7.93
C GLU A 115 6.13 -13.85 6.50
N ASN A 116 4.89 -14.16 6.16
CA ASN A 116 4.49 -14.63 4.83
C ASN A 116 3.96 -13.51 3.91
N SER A 117 4.29 -12.25 4.20
CA SER A 117 3.94 -11.13 3.33
C SER A 117 4.59 -11.26 1.95
N PRO A 118 3.85 -10.96 0.86
CA PRO A 118 4.40 -10.94 -0.48
C PRO A 118 5.48 -9.86 -0.69
N CYS A 119 5.60 -8.92 0.24
CA CYS A 119 6.60 -7.85 0.21
C CYS A 119 7.97 -8.28 0.72
N VAL A 120 8.06 -9.45 1.39
CA VAL A 120 9.33 -9.96 1.92
C VAL A 120 10.15 -10.60 0.80
N GLY A 121 11.37 -10.12 0.59
CA GLY A 121 12.26 -10.58 -0.47
C GLY A 121 11.92 -10.09 -1.88
N ALA A 122 11.00 -9.13 -2.01
CA ALA A 122 10.46 -8.69 -3.30
C ALA A 122 10.98 -7.31 -3.79
N ALA A 123 11.78 -6.61 -2.99
CA ALA A 123 12.44 -5.38 -3.42
C ALA A 123 13.48 -5.65 -4.53
N ASP A 124 13.89 -4.63 -5.26
CA ASP A 124 14.85 -4.77 -6.37
C ASP A 124 16.25 -5.27 -5.95
N ASP A 125 16.58 -5.09 -4.69
CA ASP A 125 17.79 -5.59 -4.06
C ASP A 125 17.61 -6.95 -3.35
N GLY A 126 16.43 -7.56 -3.44
CA GLY A 126 16.04 -8.78 -2.73
C GLY A 126 15.63 -8.56 -1.27
N GLY A 127 15.52 -7.32 -0.84
CA GLY A 127 15.06 -6.94 0.49
C GLY A 127 13.52 -6.86 0.61
N ILE A 128 13.06 -6.07 1.55
CA ILE A 128 11.64 -5.89 1.84
C ILE A 128 11.09 -4.65 1.11
N ILE A 129 9.97 -4.80 0.42
CA ILE A 129 9.19 -3.67 -0.09
C ILE A 129 8.52 -2.95 1.09
N GLY A 130 8.62 -1.60 1.12
CA GLY A 130 8.08 -0.76 2.18
C GLY A 130 9.10 -0.36 3.25
N ARG A 131 8.61 0.38 4.23
CA ARG A 131 9.46 1.01 5.26
C ARG A 131 9.73 0.11 6.46
N PHE A 132 8.82 -0.82 6.76
CA PHE A 132 8.84 -1.58 8.01
C PHE A 132 9.22 -3.04 7.77
N ASN A 133 9.91 -3.61 8.75
CA ASN A 133 10.31 -5.01 8.74
C ASN A 133 9.17 -5.95 9.13
N VAL A 134 9.44 -7.25 9.08
CA VAL A 134 8.57 -8.28 9.67
C VAL A 134 8.46 -8.02 11.19
N GLY A 135 7.24 -8.02 11.70
CA GLY A 135 6.93 -7.70 13.10
C GLY A 135 5.93 -8.65 13.76
N CYS A 136 5.38 -9.60 13.01
CA CYS A 136 4.46 -10.62 13.54
C CYS A 136 4.51 -11.89 12.69
N GLY A 137 3.96 -12.98 13.23
CA GLY A 137 3.92 -14.27 12.57
C GLY A 137 3.09 -14.30 11.27
N PRO A 138 3.07 -15.43 10.57
CA PRO A 138 2.37 -15.55 9.29
C PRO A 138 0.85 -15.43 9.48
N ILE A 139 0.15 -14.92 8.46
CA ILE A 139 -1.30 -15.06 8.39
C ILE A 139 -1.65 -16.53 8.18
N ASN A 140 -2.62 -17.03 8.93
CA ASN A 140 -3.10 -18.38 8.74
C ASN A 140 -4.10 -18.43 7.57
N THR A 141 -3.70 -19.10 6.50
CA THR A 141 -4.56 -19.31 5.32
C THR A 141 -5.29 -20.67 5.34
N GLY A 142 -5.29 -21.36 6.49
CA GLY A 142 -5.88 -22.68 6.66
C GLY A 142 -4.96 -23.82 6.16
N PRO A 143 -5.38 -25.08 6.22
CA PRO A 143 -6.69 -25.59 6.67
C PRO A 143 -6.83 -25.70 8.20
N VAL A 144 -5.82 -25.30 8.99
CA VAL A 144 -5.87 -25.39 10.46
C VAL A 144 -6.16 -24.01 11.04
N TRP A 145 -7.24 -23.92 11.78
CA TRP A 145 -7.67 -22.72 12.48
C TRP A 145 -7.59 -22.95 14.00
N TYR A 146 -7.11 -21.96 14.72
CA TYR A 146 -6.98 -22.04 16.17
C TYR A 146 -8.11 -21.26 16.83
N VAL A 147 -8.66 -21.84 17.90
CA VAL A 147 -9.68 -21.23 18.76
C VAL A 147 -9.16 -21.24 20.18
N GLY A 148 -9.27 -20.16 20.91
CA GLY A 148 -8.77 -20.03 22.27
C GLY A 148 -9.60 -19.08 23.12
N GLU A 149 -9.61 -19.29 24.43
CA GLU A 149 -10.39 -18.49 25.40
C GLU A 149 -10.05 -16.98 25.39
N LEU A 150 -8.84 -16.63 24.95
CA LEU A 150 -8.39 -15.24 24.79
C LEU A 150 -8.38 -14.81 23.32
N GLY A 151 -9.01 -15.57 22.43
CA GLY A 151 -9.11 -15.25 21.03
C GLY A 151 -10.09 -14.11 20.75
N ASP A 152 -10.10 -13.65 19.51
CA ASP A 152 -11.03 -12.63 19.00
C ASP A 152 -11.56 -13.08 17.65
N ASP A 153 -12.89 -13.05 17.45
CA ASP A 153 -13.54 -13.42 16.20
C ASP A 153 -13.24 -12.45 15.04
N LEU A 154 -12.53 -11.36 15.30
CA LEU A 154 -11.96 -10.46 14.29
C LEU A 154 -10.51 -10.80 13.92
N SER A 155 -9.90 -11.77 14.64
CA SER A 155 -8.55 -12.27 14.36
C SER A 155 -8.50 -13.12 13.08
N ASP A 156 -7.34 -13.65 12.74
CA ASP A 156 -7.11 -14.45 11.54
C ASP A 156 -7.09 -15.98 11.80
N GLY A 157 -7.33 -16.38 13.04
CA GLY A 157 -7.36 -17.79 13.43
C GLY A 157 -6.00 -18.49 13.44
N SER A 158 -4.90 -17.74 13.44
CA SER A 158 -3.56 -18.31 13.63
C SER A 158 -3.33 -18.75 15.06
N ILE A 159 -2.23 -19.49 15.32
CA ILE A 159 -1.87 -19.89 16.68
C ILE A 159 -1.58 -18.67 17.59
N GLU A 160 -1.13 -17.55 17.02
CA GLU A 160 -0.79 -16.34 17.74
C GLU A 160 -2.00 -15.42 17.96
N THR A 161 -2.92 -15.42 17.00
CA THR A 161 -4.17 -14.65 17.02
C THR A 161 -5.37 -15.58 16.73
N PRO A 162 -5.74 -16.46 17.68
CA PRO A 162 -6.81 -17.43 17.48
C PRO A 162 -8.20 -16.76 17.44
N TYR A 163 -9.17 -17.44 16.85
CA TYR A 163 -10.57 -17.07 17.00
C TYR A 163 -11.06 -17.32 18.43
N LEU A 164 -12.07 -16.57 18.86
CA LEU A 164 -12.76 -16.81 20.13
C LEU A 164 -13.76 -17.97 20.01
N THR A 165 -14.40 -18.11 18.86
CA THR A 165 -15.48 -19.09 18.66
C THR A 165 -15.25 -19.99 17.45
N ILE A 166 -15.78 -21.22 17.52
CA ILE A 166 -15.72 -22.20 16.43
C ILE A 166 -16.48 -21.72 15.18
N GLN A 167 -17.49 -20.83 15.32
CA GLN A 167 -18.24 -20.30 14.20
C GLN A 167 -17.39 -19.41 13.26
N ARG A 168 -16.20 -19.02 13.72
CA ARG A 168 -15.25 -18.22 12.92
C ARG A 168 -14.06 -19.03 12.40
N ALA A 169 -13.85 -20.23 12.90
CA ALA A 169 -12.76 -21.11 12.46
C ALA A 169 -13.06 -21.80 11.11
#